data_cd8b405804a520ff8633feeaf43aa04d
#
_entry.id   cd8b405804a520ff8633feeaf43aa04d
#
_cell.length_a   1.000
_cell.length_b   1.000
_cell.length_c   1.000
_cell.angle_alpha   90.00
_cell.angle_beta   90.00
_cell.angle_gamma   90.00
#
_symmetry.space_group_name_H-M   'P 1'
#
loop_
_entity.id
_entity.type
_entity.pdbx_description
1 polymer ?
#
loop_
_entity_poly.entity_id
_entity_poly.type
_entity_poly.pdbx_seq_one_letter_code
_entity_poly.pdbx_strand_id
1 'polypeptide(L)'
;MRAYHIETPGTVDGIVRREQARPEPGPRDILVRIRAVSLNKRDLLILRGTYPLQAVPDVIPVSDGAGEVVAVGAEVTRFAVGDRVTGTYFPNWLGGRITPDRFDQPGATLDGMLTEYARIDQEAAVRVPDHLTWEEAACLPCAGVTAWHSLTGGEPLAPGDTVLTLGTGALSLFVVRFAKMLGAEVVATTSSPVKADRLKALGADHVVNYAENPEWGLEVKELTGGRGVDLVVETNGPETIEQSVRAAALYAEIVLLITGGPHRSGIEISNAAYAGSLATIRRVFVGSRAHFESMNRALRLHGARPVVDRVFGFDEVREAYRYYASGAAFGKVVVRVA
;
A
#
# COMPACT_ATOMS: atom_id res chain seq x y z
N MET A 1 2.81 -27.76 -6.88
CA MET A 1 3.35 -26.42 -6.68
C MET A 1 3.57 -26.14 -5.21
N ARG A 2 4.54 -25.28 -4.89
CA ARG A 2 4.79 -24.86 -3.51
C ARG A 2 3.91 -23.62 -3.17
N ALA A 3 3.34 -23.61 -1.98
CA ALA A 3 2.61 -22.48 -1.41
C ALA A 3 2.89 -22.39 0.09
N TYR A 4 2.77 -21.20 0.65
CA TYR A 4 2.80 -20.99 2.09
C TYR A 4 1.38 -20.81 2.61
N HIS A 5 1.11 -21.33 3.80
CA HIS A 5 -0.18 -21.24 4.49
C HIS A 5 0.00 -20.71 5.90
N ILE A 6 -0.97 -19.96 6.41
CA ILE A 6 -1.06 -19.63 7.82
C ILE A 6 -1.80 -20.80 8.50
N GLU A 7 -1.04 -21.79 8.97
CA GLU A 7 -1.58 -22.93 9.69
C GLU A 7 -1.93 -22.59 11.14
N THR A 8 -1.05 -21.82 11.80
CA THR A 8 -1.25 -21.38 13.18
C THR A 8 -1.03 -19.87 13.27
N PRO A 9 -2.08 -19.06 13.45
CA PRO A 9 -1.94 -17.64 13.70
C PRO A 9 -1.14 -17.33 14.99
N GLY A 10 -0.54 -16.13 15.06
CA GLY A 10 0.15 -15.61 16.24
C GLY A 10 1.66 -15.47 16.06
N THR A 11 2.31 -16.39 15.37
CA THR A 11 3.76 -16.38 15.19
C THR A 11 4.18 -16.62 13.74
N VAL A 12 5.38 -16.15 13.39
CA VAL A 12 5.97 -16.38 12.06
C VAL A 12 6.21 -17.88 11.78
N ASP A 13 6.39 -18.69 12.81
CA ASP A 13 6.62 -20.12 12.67
C ASP A 13 5.35 -20.86 12.24
N GLY A 14 4.18 -20.26 12.45
CA GLY A 14 2.90 -20.76 11.95
C GLY A 14 2.69 -20.57 10.45
N ILE A 15 3.61 -19.90 9.74
CA ILE A 15 3.65 -19.84 8.29
C ILE A 15 4.38 -21.09 7.78
N VAL A 16 3.64 -22.01 7.16
CA VAL A 16 4.15 -23.34 6.75
C VAL A 16 4.11 -23.47 5.24
N ARG A 17 5.22 -23.95 4.66
CA ARG A 17 5.27 -24.29 3.22
C ARG A 17 4.72 -25.68 2.99
N ARG A 18 3.88 -25.83 1.96
CA ARG A 18 3.31 -27.08 1.52
C ARG A 18 3.45 -27.27 0.02
N GLU A 19 3.42 -28.52 -0.40
CA GLU A 19 3.22 -28.90 -1.79
C GLU A 19 1.75 -29.24 -2.04
N GLN A 20 1.21 -28.71 -3.10
CA GLN A 20 -0.18 -28.91 -3.49
C GLN A 20 -0.34 -28.98 -5.02
N ALA A 21 -1.50 -29.41 -5.49
CA ALA A 21 -1.80 -29.42 -6.91
C ALA A 21 -1.79 -27.99 -7.48
N ARG A 22 -1.30 -27.83 -8.70
CA ARG A 22 -1.42 -26.57 -9.43
C ARG A 22 -2.89 -26.34 -9.77
N PRO A 23 -3.45 -25.16 -9.50
CA PRO A 23 -4.85 -24.89 -9.84
C PRO A 23 -5.04 -24.82 -11.36
N GLU A 24 -6.22 -25.23 -11.81
CA GLU A 24 -6.65 -25.03 -13.20
C GLU A 24 -7.51 -23.76 -13.29
N PRO A 25 -7.39 -22.97 -14.37
CA PRO A 25 -8.22 -21.80 -14.54
C PRO A 25 -9.67 -22.20 -14.87
N GLY A 26 -10.62 -21.59 -14.18
CA GLY A 26 -12.04 -21.63 -14.57
C GLY A 26 -12.28 -20.82 -15.87
N PRO A 27 -13.51 -20.81 -16.40
CA PRO A 27 -13.80 -20.18 -17.69
C PRO A 27 -13.35 -18.72 -17.80
N ARG A 28 -13.45 -17.94 -16.72
CA ARG A 28 -13.12 -16.50 -16.65
C ARG A 28 -11.77 -16.22 -15.99
N ASP A 29 -11.04 -17.28 -15.58
CA ASP A 29 -9.81 -17.11 -14.81
C ASP A 29 -8.57 -17.10 -15.71
N ILE A 30 -7.57 -16.38 -15.26
CA ILE A 30 -6.19 -16.50 -15.69
C ILE A 30 -5.41 -17.30 -14.65
N LEU A 31 -4.50 -18.13 -15.08
CA LEU A 31 -3.52 -18.77 -14.22
C LEU A 31 -2.20 -18.01 -14.32
N VAL A 32 -1.77 -17.46 -13.20
CA VAL A 32 -0.56 -16.63 -13.11
C VAL A 32 0.55 -17.39 -12.43
N ARG A 33 1.68 -17.52 -13.07
CA ARG A 33 2.93 -17.95 -12.44
C ARG A 33 3.50 -16.75 -11.67
N ILE A 34 3.42 -16.79 -10.35
CA ILE A 34 3.90 -15.69 -9.49
C ILE A 34 5.43 -15.63 -9.55
N ARG A 35 5.96 -14.45 -9.78
CA ARG A 35 7.39 -14.15 -9.83
C ARG A 35 7.89 -13.45 -8.58
N ALA A 36 7.08 -12.56 -8.04
CA ALA A 36 7.38 -11.85 -6.80
C ALA A 36 6.10 -11.52 -6.05
N VAL A 37 6.20 -11.44 -4.72
CA VAL A 37 5.15 -10.94 -3.82
C VAL A 37 5.74 -9.90 -2.88
N SER A 38 4.92 -9.02 -2.31
CA SER A 38 5.42 -8.01 -1.38
C SER A 38 4.57 -7.88 -0.13
N LEU A 39 5.24 -7.72 1.03
CA LEU A 39 4.60 -7.62 2.32
C LEU A 39 4.00 -6.24 2.58
N ASN A 40 2.88 -6.24 3.29
CA ASN A 40 2.17 -5.08 3.78
C ASN A 40 1.91 -5.21 5.29
N LYS A 41 1.63 -4.10 5.97
CA LYS A 41 1.32 -4.10 7.42
C LYS A 41 0.14 -5.02 7.77
N ARG A 42 -0.84 -5.14 6.85
CA ARG A 42 -1.97 -6.06 7.02
C ARG A 42 -1.56 -7.53 7.17
N ASP A 43 -0.50 -7.94 6.48
CA ASP A 43 -0.05 -9.34 6.51
C ASP A 43 0.49 -9.73 7.89
N LEU A 44 1.13 -8.77 8.61
CA LEU A 44 1.48 -8.94 10.01
C LEU A 44 0.25 -8.96 10.93
N LEU A 45 -0.76 -8.13 10.66
CA LEU A 45 -1.99 -8.10 11.45
C LEU A 45 -2.81 -9.37 11.27
N ILE A 46 -2.89 -9.89 10.04
CA ILE A 46 -3.53 -11.18 9.72
C ILE A 46 -2.81 -12.31 10.44
N LEU A 47 -1.48 -12.37 10.33
CA LEU A 47 -0.69 -13.37 11.02
C LEU A 47 -0.91 -13.35 12.54
N ARG A 48 -1.04 -12.15 13.13
CA ARG A 48 -1.28 -11.96 14.57
C ARG A 48 -2.74 -12.17 14.99
N GLY A 49 -3.67 -12.39 14.05
CA GLY A 49 -5.10 -12.48 14.34
C GLY A 49 -5.74 -11.17 14.79
N THR A 50 -5.12 -10.02 14.47
CA THR A 50 -5.59 -8.67 14.89
C THR A 50 -6.11 -7.83 13.71
N TYR A 51 -6.17 -8.40 12.53
CA TYR A 51 -6.77 -7.73 11.37
C TYR A 51 -8.29 -7.67 11.51
N PRO A 52 -8.96 -6.54 11.11
CA PRO A 52 -10.40 -6.38 11.33
C PRO A 52 -11.28 -7.42 10.60
N LEU A 53 -10.81 -7.94 9.45
CA LEU A 53 -11.48 -9.04 8.77
C LEU A 53 -10.84 -10.36 9.19
N GLN A 54 -11.67 -11.30 9.59
CA GLN A 54 -11.20 -12.64 9.92
C GLN A 54 -10.67 -13.34 8.67
N ALA A 55 -9.43 -13.79 8.73
CA ALA A 55 -8.87 -14.61 7.66
C ALA A 55 -9.52 -16.01 7.67
N VAL A 56 -9.72 -16.59 6.49
CA VAL A 56 -10.15 -17.98 6.40
C VAL A 56 -9.07 -18.90 6.96
N PRO A 57 -9.43 -20.01 7.58
CA PRO A 57 -8.45 -20.99 8.08
C PRO A 57 -7.53 -21.47 6.96
N ASP A 58 -6.26 -21.65 7.28
CA ASP A 58 -5.26 -22.21 6.36
C ASP A 58 -5.05 -21.40 5.07
N VAL A 59 -5.30 -20.09 5.12
CA VAL A 59 -5.20 -19.18 3.97
C VAL A 59 -3.76 -19.12 3.43
N ILE A 60 -3.60 -19.06 2.11
CA ILE A 60 -2.35 -18.60 1.49
C ILE A 60 -2.24 -17.09 1.72
N PRO A 61 -1.22 -16.60 2.46
CA PRO A 61 -1.13 -15.18 2.80
C PRO A 61 -0.65 -14.30 1.65
N VAL A 62 -0.57 -13.00 1.92
CA VAL A 62 -0.08 -11.91 1.06
C VAL A 62 -1.03 -11.54 -0.07
N SER A 63 -1.49 -10.28 -0.05
CA SER A 63 -2.39 -9.75 -1.10
C SER A 63 -1.67 -9.39 -2.39
N ASP A 64 -0.40 -9.00 -2.31
CA ASP A 64 0.34 -8.33 -3.37
C ASP A 64 1.27 -9.31 -4.10
N GLY A 65 1.01 -9.57 -5.36
CA GLY A 65 1.86 -10.41 -6.19
C GLY A 65 1.84 -9.99 -7.65
N ALA A 66 2.95 -10.23 -8.34
CA ALA A 66 3.10 -10.02 -9.77
C ALA A 66 3.65 -11.26 -10.45
N GLY A 67 3.20 -11.51 -11.67
CA GLY A 67 3.60 -12.69 -12.41
C GLY A 67 3.17 -12.69 -13.88
N GLU A 68 3.40 -13.80 -14.51
CA GLU A 68 3.15 -14.06 -15.92
C GLU A 68 1.93 -14.96 -16.10
N VAL A 69 1.03 -14.62 -16.98
CA VAL A 69 -0.10 -15.46 -17.35
C VAL A 69 0.42 -16.69 -18.10
N VAL A 70 0.12 -17.89 -17.61
CA VAL A 70 0.59 -19.17 -18.20
C VAL A 70 -0.54 -20.03 -18.74
N ALA A 71 -1.79 -19.73 -18.39
CA ALA A 71 -2.99 -20.31 -18.98
C ALA A 71 -4.17 -19.35 -18.81
N VAL A 72 -5.17 -19.48 -19.68
CA VAL A 72 -6.39 -18.68 -19.68
C VAL A 72 -7.61 -19.59 -19.85
N GLY A 73 -8.71 -19.27 -19.17
CA GLY A 73 -10.00 -19.91 -19.35
C GLY A 73 -10.68 -19.52 -20.68
N ALA A 74 -11.67 -20.28 -21.09
CA ALA A 74 -12.31 -20.15 -22.41
C ALA A 74 -13.05 -18.80 -22.62
N GLU A 75 -13.43 -18.10 -21.54
CA GLU A 75 -14.13 -16.82 -21.58
C GLU A 75 -13.20 -15.62 -21.30
N VAL A 76 -11.89 -15.86 -21.19
CA VAL A 76 -10.93 -14.78 -20.96
C VAL A 76 -10.69 -13.99 -22.24
N THR A 77 -10.92 -12.69 -22.18
CA THR A 77 -10.74 -11.74 -23.30
C THR A 77 -9.73 -10.63 -22.99
N ARG A 78 -9.42 -10.40 -21.70
CA ARG A 78 -8.57 -9.27 -21.27
C ARG A 78 -7.08 -9.59 -21.30
N PHE A 79 -6.72 -10.86 -21.26
CA PHE A 79 -5.33 -11.31 -21.15
C PHE A 79 -5.03 -12.48 -22.06
N ALA A 80 -3.76 -12.64 -22.42
CA ALA A 80 -3.21 -13.77 -23.15
C ALA A 80 -2.04 -14.40 -22.36
N VAL A 81 -1.66 -15.63 -22.71
CA VAL A 81 -0.45 -16.28 -22.20
C VAL A 81 0.77 -15.41 -22.54
N GLY A 82 1.65 -15.20 -21.55
CA GLY A 82 2.81 -14.31 -21.63
C GLY A 82 2.56 -12.89 -21.11
N ASP A 83 1.29 -12.48 -20.88
CA ASP A 83 1.01 -11.16 -20.30
C ASP A 83 1.58 -11.03 -18.89
N ARG A 84 2.14 -9.86 -18.59
CA ARG A 84 2.64 -9.48 -17.27
C ARG A 84 1.53 -8.84 -16.47
N VAL A 85 1.17 -9.43 -15.33
CA VAL A 85 0.01 -9.01 -14.54
C VAL A 85 0.30 -8.95 -13.05
N THR A 86 -0.53 -8.19 -12.34
CA THR A 86 -0.68 -8.23 -10.90
C THR A 86 -2.15 -8.27 -10.53
N GLY A 87 -2.50 -8.92 -9.42
CA GLY A 87 -3.87 -8.93 -8.89
C GLY A 87 -4.25 -7.59 -8.27
N THR A 88 -5.54 -7.28 -8.22
CA THR A 88 -6.08 -6.16 -7.45
C THR A 88 -6.26 -6.54 -5.98
N TYR A 89 -6.15 -5.55 -5.10
CA TYR A 89 -6.36 -5.77 -3.65
C TYR A 89 -7.82 -6.15 -3.32
N PHE A 90 -8.78 -5.54 -4.01
CA PHE A 90 -10.20 -5.89 -3.96
C PHE A 90 -10.63 -6.46 -5.31
N PRO A 91 -10.70 -7.79 -5.47
CA PRO A 91 -10.99 -8.44 -6.75
C PRO A 91 -12.29 -7.96 -7.41
N ASN A 92 -13.30 -7.65 -6.60
CA ASN A 92 -14.64 -7.30 -7.04
C ASN A 92 -14.90 -5.78 -7.11
N TRP A 93 -13.91 -4.93 -6.78
CA TRP A 93 -14.07 -3.47 -6.86
C TRP A 93 -13.48 -2.90 -8.14
N LEU A 94 -14.27 -2.89 -9.20
CA LEU A 94 -13.83 -2.41 -10.51
C LEU A 94 -13.74 -0.87 -10.58
N GLY A 95 -14.64 -0.16 -9.89
CA GLY A 95 -14.71 1.30 -9.86
C GLY A 95 -15.90 1.82 -9.07
N GLY A 96 -16.02 3.15 -8.96
CA GLY A 96 -17.07 3.80 -8.20
C GLY A 96 -16.95 3.57 -6.69
N ARG A 97 -18.06 3.72 -5.95
CA ARG A 97 -18.07 3.48 -4.49
C ARG A 97 -17.98 1.99 -4.19
N ILE A 98 -17.15 1.64 -3.19
CA ILE A 98 -17.09 0.26 -2.69
C ILE A 98 -18.33 -0.06 -1.87
N THR A 99 -18.81 -1.29 -1.97
CA THR A 99 -19.93 -1.83 -1.20
C THR A 99 -19.47 -3.05 -0.39
N PRO A 100 -20.16 -3.42 0.71
CA PRO A 100 -19.71 -4.51 1.58
C PRO A 100 -19.51 -5.87 0.90
N ASP A 101 -20.28 -6.16 -0.14
CA ASP A 101 -20.17 -7.37 -0.97
C ASP A 101 -18.87 -7.45 -1.79
N ARG A 102 -18.08 -6.37 -1.82
CA ARG A 102 -16.80 -6.26 -2.55
C ARG A 102 -15.58 -6.25 -1.66
N PHE A 103 -15.72 -6.58 -0.38
CA PHE A 103 -14.62 -6.54 0.59
C PHE A 103 -13.73 -7.79 0.61
N ASP A 104 -13.95 -8.75 -0.27
CA ASP A 104 -13.06 -9.90 -0.40
C ASP A 104 -11.63 -9.46 -0.70
N GLN A 105 -10.67 -10.10 -0.03
CA GLN A 105 -9.27 -9.72 -0.07
C GLN A 105 -8.37 -10.95 -0.16
N PRO A 106 -7.49 -11.02 -1.18
CA PRO A 106 -6.43 -12.03 -1.22
C PRO A 106 -5.56 -12.01 0.04
N GLY A 107 -5.21 -13.17 0.53
CA GLY A 107 -4.42 -13.32 1.76
C GLY A 107 -5.21 -13.09 3.04
N ALA A 108 -6.55 -13.01 2.97
CA ALA A 108 -7.45 -12.92 4.12
C ALA A 108 -8.72 -13.75 3.89
N THR A 109 -9.74 -13.21 3.21
CA THR A 109 -10.99 -13.93 2.89
C THR A 109 -10.86 -14.86 1.68
N LEU A 110 -9.81 -14.66 0.89
CA LEU A 110 -9.43 -15.48 -0.27
C LEU A 110 -7.95 -15.85 -0.17
N ASP A 111 -7.56 -16.94 -0.84
CA ASP A 111 -6.15 -17.27 -0.98
C ASP A 111 -5.37 -16.13 -1.64
N GLY A 112 -4.18 -15.87 -1.10
CA GLY A 112 -3.28 -14.81 -1.53
C GLY A 112 -2.23 -15.26 -2.55
N MET A 113 -1.17 -14.47 -2.62
CA MET A 113 -0.16 -14.57 -3.69
C MET A 113 1.15 -15.25 -3.27
N LEU A 114 1.29 -15.70 -1.99
CA LEU A 114 2.52 -16.36 -1.53
C LEU A 114 2.56 -17.84 -1.96
N THR A 115 2.54 -18.03 -3.27
CA THR A 115 2.46 -19.33 -3.96
C THR A 115 3.16 -19.25 -5.31
N GLU A 116 3.53 -20.40 -5.90
CA GLU A 116 4.12 -20.43 -7.25
C GLU A 116 3.10 -20.12 -8.36
N TYR A 117 1.83 -20.46 -8.15
CA TYR A 117 0.76 -20.19 -9.11
C TYR A 117 -0.51 -19.73 -8.39
N ALA A 118 -1.12 -18.68 -8.91
CA ALA A 118 -2.40 -18.17 -8.44
C ALA A 118 -3.44 -18.14 -9.57
N ARG A 119 -4.67 -18.52 -9.24
CA ARG A 119 -5.83 -18.37 -10.10
C ARG A 119 -6.51 -17.05 -9.79
N ILE A 120 -6.73 -16.22 -10.80
CA ILE A 120 -7.30 -14.87 -10.65
C ILE A 120 -8.37 -14.67 -11.72
N ASP A 121 -9.57 -14.21 -11.35
CA ASP A 121 -10.56 -13.75 -12.35
C ASP A 121 -9.95 -12.62 -13.18
N GLN A 122 -10.19 -12.61 -14.49
CA GLN A 122 -9.63 -11.60 -15.39
C GLN A 122 -9.96 -10.16 -14.99
N GLU A 123 -11.11 -9.92 -14.34
CA GLU A 123 -11.49 -8.58 -13.87
C GLU A 123 -10.70 -8.13 -12.63
N ALA A 124 -10.13 -9.08 -11.90
CA ALA A 124 -9.32 -8.85 -10.70
C ALA A 124 -7.81 -8.71 -11.00
N ALA A 125 -7.44 -8.53 -12.25
CA ALA A 125 -6.06 -8.35 -12.66
C ALA A 125 -5.85 -7.08 -13.50
N VAL A 126 -4.62 -6.54 -13.45
CA VAL A 126 -4.17 -5.41 -14.28
C VAL A 126 -2.80 -5.71 -14.90
N ARG A 127 -2.56 -5.14 -16.11
CA ARG A 127 -1.24 -5.22 -16.76
C ARG A 127 -0.20 -4.41 -16.02
N VAL A 128 0.96 -4.99 -15.81
CA VAL A 128 2.13 -4.31 -15.22
C VAL A 128 2.73 -3.35 -16.25
N PRO A 129 3.18 -2.13 -15.86
CA PRO A 129 4.02 -1.29 -16.70
C PRO A 129 5.33 -1.98 -17.11
N ASP A 130 5.67 -1.97 -18.40
CA ASP A 130 6.78 -2.75 -18.97
C ASP A 130 8.16 -2.41 -18.38
N HIS A 131 8.34 -1.17 -17.94
CA HIS A 131 9.61 -0.71 -17.35
C HIS A 131 9.86 -1.25 -15.92
N LEU A 132 8.84 -1.81 -15.25
CA LEU A 132 8.99 -2.34 -13.89
C LEU A 132 9.53 -3.77 -13.89
N THR A 133 10.38 -4.10 -12.92
CA THR A 133 10.72 -5.49 -12.59
C THR A 133 9.54 -6.21 -11.94
N TRP A 134 9.65 -7.51 -11.72
CA TRP A 134 8.62 -8.27 -11.01
C TRP A 134 8.49 -7.84 -9.55
N GLU A 135 9.64 -7.59 -8.91
CA GLU A 135 9.71 -7.10 -7.53
C GLU A 135 9.05 -5.74 -7.37
N GLU A 136 9.28 -4.84 -8.31
CA GLU A 136 8.65 -3.51 -8.34
C GLU A 136 7.15 -3.61 -8.60
N ALA A 137 6.74 -4.43 -9.55
CA ALA A 137 5.33 -4.65 -9.89
C ALA A 137 4.53 -5.22 -8.70
N ALA A 138 5.11 -6.16 -7.96
CA ALA A 138 4.49 -6.72 -6.76
C ALA A 138 4.25 -5.68 -5.65
N CYS A 139 4.89 -4.52 -5.69
CA CYS A 139 4.72 -3.47 -4.67
C CYS A 139 3.46 -2.60 -4.86
N LEU A 140 2.78 -2.72 -6.00
CA LEU A 140 1.74 -1.77 -6.43
C LEU A 140 0.36 -1.99 -5.80
N PRO A 141 -0.17 -3.23 -5.67
CA PRO A 141 -1.61 -3.47 -5.41
C PRO A 141 -2.16 -2.81 -4.15
N CYS A 142 -1.47 -2.90 -3.04
CA CYS A 142 -1.92 -2.32 -1.77
C CYS A 142 -1.37 -0.90 -1.59
N ALA A 143 -0.07 -0.75 -1.35
CA ALA A 143 0.53 0.52 -0.96
C ALA A 143 0.51 1.56 -2.10
N GLY A 144 0.83 1.15 -3.33
CA GLY A 144 0.80 2.04 -4.50
C GLY A 144 -0.60 2.56 -4.79
N VAL A 145 -1.58 1.67 -4.88
CA VAL A 145 -2.98 2.05 -5.15
C VAL A 145 -3.54 2.91 -4.02
N THR A 146 -3.20 2.61 -2.76
CA THR A 146 -3.62 3.44 -1.62
C THR A 146 -3.06 4.86 -1.73
N ALA A 147 -1.77 5.01 -2.01
CA ALA A 147 -1.14 6.32 -2.16
C ALA A 147 -1.75 7.11 -3.33
N TRP A 148 -1.97 6.44 -4.47
CA TRP A 148 -2.61 7.05 -5.64
C TRP A 148 -4.04 7.53 -5.34
N HIS A 149 -4.86 6.67 -4.73
CA HIS A 149 -6.23 7.01 -4.36
C HIS A 149 -6.27 8.10 -3.27
N SER A 150 -5.27 8.16 -2.39
CA SER A 150 -5.17 9.23 -1.40
C SER A 150 -4.99 10.60 -2.05
N LEU A 151 -4.20 10.67 -3.12
CA LEU A 151 -3.89 11.92 -3.82
C LEU A 151 -4.92 12.33 -4.89
N THR A 152 -5.73 11.36 -5.40
CA THR A 152 -6.58 11.61 -6.57
C THR A 152 -8.07 11.33 -6.34
N GLY A 153 -8.45 10.82 -5.18
CA GLY A 153 -9.83 10.40 -4.92
C GLY A 153 -10.68 11.39 -4.12
N GLY A 154 -10.14 12.52 -3.75
CA GLY A 154 -10.82 13.63 -3.08
C GLY A 154 -10.78 14.89 -3.91
N GLU A 155 -10.52 16.02 -3.28
CA GLU A 155 -10.23 17.27 -3.98
C GLU A 155 -9.00 17.05 -4.88
N PRO A 156 -9.07 17.42 -6.17
CA PRO A 156 -7.94 17.22 -7.06
C PRO A 156 -6.71 18.02 -6.63
N LEU A 157 -5.58 17.33 -6.46
CA LEU A 157 -4.31 17.99 -6.16
C LEU A 157 -3.87 18.82 -7.37
N ALA A 158 -3.63 20.11 -7.14
CA ALA A 158 -3.15 21.04 -8.16
C ALA A 158 -1.62 21.16 -8.13
N PRO A 159 -0.95 21.47 -9.26
CA PRO A 159 0.45 21.82 -9.25
C PRO A 159 0.73 23.03 -8.34
N GLY A 160 1.70 22.89 -7.44
CA GLY A 160 2.02 23.89 -6.42
C GLY A 160 1.32 23.70 -5.08
N ASP A 161 0.37 22.76 -4.97
CA ASP A 161 -0.13 22.33 -3.67
C ASP A 161 0.96 21.66 -2.85
N THR A 162 0.82 21.70 -1.53
CA THR A 162 1.75 21.05 -0.60
C THR A 162 1.13 19.81 0.01
N VAL A 163 1.83 18.70 -0.06
CA VAL A 163 1.42 17.40 0.51
C VAL A 163 2.30 17.04 1.69
N LEU A 164 1.69 16.70 2.83
CA LEU A 164 2.37 16.12 3.98
C LEU A 164 2.18 14.60 4.00
N THR A 165 3.26 13.85 4.21
CA THR A 165 3.21 12.41 4.45
C THR A 165 4.04 12.01 5.66
N LEU A 166 3.61 10.99 6.41
CA LEU A 166 4.21 10.61 7.68
C LEU A 166 5.04 9.33 7.57
N GLY A 167 6.29 9.43 8.05
CA GLY A 167 7.18 8.29 8.16
C GLY A 167 7.78 7.82 6.82
N THR A 168 8.44 6.65 6.86
CA THR A 168 9.24 6.09 5.75
C THR A 168 8.78 4.70 5.34
N GLY A 169 7.53 4.37 5.63
CA GLY A 169 6.89 3.15 5.14
C GLY A 169 6.62 3.23 3.63
N ALA A 170 6.38 2.08 3.02
CA ALA A 170 6.16 1.97 1.58
C ALA A 170 5.11 2.95 1.04
N LEU A 171 4.00 3.11 1.76
CA LEU A 171 2.92 4.02 1.36
C LEU A 171 3.42 5.46 1.29
N SER A 172 4.11 5.94 2.33
CA SER A 172 4.64 7.31 2.40
C SER A 172 5.62 7.58 1.26
N LEU A 173 6.47 6.61 0.90
CA LEU A 173 7.40 6.76 -0.22
C LEU A 173 6.67 6.80 -1.57
N PHE A 174 5.57 6.07 -1.74
CA PHE A 174 4.69 6.23 -2.91
C PHE A 174 4.04 7.61 -2.93
N VAL A 175 3.58 8.12 -1.79
CA VAL A 175 3.01 9.48 -1.70
C VAL A 175 4.03 10.52 -2.15
N VAL A 176 5.28 10.47 -1.65
CA VAL A 176 6.35 11.37 -2.11
C VAL A 176 6.49 11.31 -3.64
N ARG A 177 6.63 10.12 -4.21
CA ARG A 177 6.77 9.94 -5.66
C ARG A 177 5.59 10.48 -6.44
N PHE A 178 4.38 10.11 -6.04
CA PHE A 178 3.17 10.46 -6.79
C PHE A 178 2.82 11.95 -6.66
N ALA A 179 3.01 12.55 -5.49
CA ALA A 179 2.83 13.97 -5.30
C ALA A 179 3.78 14.78 -6.20
N LYS A 180 5.05 14.38 -6.29
CA LYS A 180 6.01 15.00 -7.23
C LYS A 180 5.61 14.81 -8.69
N MET A 181 5.08 13.65 -9.07
CA MET A 181 4.55 13.43 -10.43
C MET A 181 3.34 14.31 -10.75
N LEU A 182 2.55 14.67 -9.75
CA LEU A 182 1.39 15.57 -9.86
C LEU A 182 1.78 17.07 -9.75
N GLY A 183 3.06 17.39 -9.55
CA GLY A 183 3.56 18.76 -9.48
C GLY A 183 3.45 19.41 -8.11
N ALA A 184 3.20 18.63 -7.04
CA ALA A 184 3.08 19.15 -5.69
C ALA A 184 4.46 19.34 -5.00
N GLU A 185 4.49 20.20 -4.00
CA GLU A 185 5.54 20.26 -3.00
C GLU A 185 5.29 19.21 -1.92
N VAL A 186 6.35 18.58 -1.40
CA VAL A 186 6.23 17.48 -0.46
C VAL A 186 6.99 17.75 0.84
N VAL A 187 6.24 17.72 1.94
CA VAL A 187 6.80 17.65 3.29
C VAL A 187 6.67 16.21 3.78
N ALA A 188 7.76 15.63 4.27
CA ALA A 188 7.76 14.29 4.85
C ALA A 188 8.28 14.32 6.28
N THR A 189 7.80 13.40 7.14
CA THR A 189 8.31 13.29 8.50
C THR A 189 9.09 12.00 8.73
N THR A 190 10.08 12.03 9.61
CA THR A 190 10.83 10.84 10.05
C THR A 190 11.43 11.08 11.44
N SER A 191 11.83 10.01 12.15
CA SER A 191 12.62 10.10 13.39
C SER A 191 14.11 9.82 13.15
N SER A 192 14.52 9.53 11.90
CA SER A 192 15.87 9.09 11.59
C SER A 192 16.57 10.06 10.63
N PRO A 193 17.69 10.67 11.02
CA PRO A 193 18.48 11.53 10.12
C PRO A 193 18.88 10.83 8.81
N VAL A 194 19.31 9.57 8.90
CA VAL A 194 19.70 8.77 7.72
C VAL A 194 18.52 8.57 6.76
N LYS A 195 17.31 8.35 7.29
CA LYS A 195 16.10 8.21 6.48
C LYS A 195 15.66 9.58 5.92
N ALA A 196 15.97 10.69 6.59
CA ALA A 196 15.69 12.04 6.10
C ALA A 196 16.44 12.34 4.80
N ASP A 197 17.71 12.01 4.72
CA ASP A 197 18.49 12.19 3.47
C ASP A 197 17.93 11.33 2.32
N ARG A 198 17.50 10.11 2.62
CA ARG A 198 16.84 9.24 1.63
C ARG A 198 15.49 9.81 1.16
N LEU A 199 14.70 10.44 2.03
CA LEU A 199 13.46 11.12 1.66
C LEU A 199 13.72 12.31 0.72
N LYS A 200 14.72 13.14 1.02
CA LYS A 200 15.14 14.25 0.14
C LYS A 200 15.60 13.73 -1.22
N ALA A 201 16.42 12.68 -1.24
CA ALA A 201 16.87 12.05 -2.49
C ALA A 201 15.70 11.44 -3.29
N LEU A 202 14.59 11.04 -2.62
CA LEU A 202 13.38 10.55 -3.26
C LEU A 202 12.52 11.66 -3.88
N GLY A 203 12.72 12.92 -3.45
CA GLY A 203 12.03 14.09 -3.94
C GLY A 203 11.19 14.85 -2.88
N ALA A 204 11.35 14.54 -1.60
CA ALA A 204 10.76 15.38 -0.56
C ALA A 204 11.48 16.73 -0.52
N ASP A 205 10.71 17.82 -0.62
CA ASP A 205 11.25 19.19 -0.61
C ASP A 205 11.67 19.58 0.82
N HIS A 206 10.88 19.15 1.81
CA HIS A 206 11.16 19.34 3.23
C HIS A 206 11.03 18.04 4.01
N VAL A 207 11.87 17.89 5.04
CA VAL A 207 11.80 16.75 5.96
C VAL A 207 11.88 17.24 7.39
N VAL A 208 10.88 16.88 8.20
CA VAL A 208 10.76 17.23 9.60
C VAL A 208 11.06 16.03 10.48
N ASN A 209 11.88 16.21 11.52
CA ASN A 209 12.19 15.17 12.49
C ASN A 209 11.23 15.25 13.70
N TYR A 210 10.19 14.45 13.68
CA TYR A 210 9.18 14.45 14.75
C TYR A 210 9.69 13.96 16.11
N ALA A 211 10.86 13.31 16.17
CA ALA A 211 11.45 12.90 17.43
C ALA A 211 12.16 14.06 18.14
N GLU A 212 12.61 15.06 17.40
CA GLU A 212 13.24 16.27 17.94
C GLU A 212 12.20 17.34 18.30
N ASN A 213 11.09 17.38 17.59
CA ASN A 213 10.01 18.35 17.83
C ASN A 213 8.65 17.64 17.96
N PRO A 214 8.09 17.52 19.18
CA PRO A 214 6.75 16.96 19.40
C PRO A 214 5.63 17.78 18.74
N GLU A 215 5.84 19.09 18.55
CA GLU A 215 4.90 20.01 17.89
C GLU A 215 5.22 20.17 16.40
N TRP A 216 5.65 19.09 15.77
CA TRP A 216 6.07 19.05 14.37
C TRP A 216 5.00 19.57 13.39
N GLY A 217 3.72 19.55 13.76
CA GLY A 217 2.65 20.11 12.95
C GLY A 217 2.78 21.63 12.77
N LEU A 218 3.22 22.36 13.81
CA LEU A 218 3.49 23.80 13.73
C LEU A 218 4.74 24.08 12.89
N GLU A 219 5.78 23.26 13.04
CA GLU A 219 6.99 23.37 12.20
C GLU A 219 6.65 23.17 10.70
N VAL A 220 5.83 22.17 10.37
CA VAL A 220 5.32 21.98 8.99
C VAL A 220 4.57 23.22 8.50
N LYS A 221 3.75 23.84 9.35
CA LYS A 221 3.04 25.07 9.02
C LYS A 221 3.96 26.25 8.77
N GLU A 222 5.02 26.38 9.55
CA GLU A 222 6.05 27.42 9.35
C GLU A 222 6.79 27.24 8.02
N LEU A 223 7.13 25.99 7.62
CA LEU A 223 7.77 25.68 6.33
C LEU A 223 6.94 26.14 5.12
N THR A 224 5.64 26.24 5.28
CA THR A 224 4.70 26.74 4.26
C THR A 224 4.36 28.24 4.41
N GLY A 225 5.19 29.01 5.11
CA GLY A 225 4.97 30.43 5.37
C GLY A 225 3.77 30.72 6.27
N GLY A 226 3.39 29.80 7.12
CA GLY A 226 2.24 29.91 8.03
C GLY A 226 0.90 29.48 7.42
N ARG A 227 0.84 29.14 6.12
CA ARG A 227 -0.37 28.70 5.43
C ARG A 227 -0.82 27.31 5.87
N GLY A 228 0.09 26.37 5.97
CA GLY A 228 -0.16 24.95 6.16
C GLY A 228 -0.18 24.19 4.83
N VAL A 229 -0.35 22.86 4.93
CA VAL A 229 -0.36 21.93 3.76
C VAL A 229 -1.78 21.72 3.26
N ASP A 230 -1.93 21.51 1.95
CA ASP A 230 -3.23 21.36 1.30
C ASP A 230 -3.79 19.95 1.47
N LEU A 231 -2.91 18.96 1.54
CA LEU A 231 -3.29 17.57 1.74
C LEU A 231 -2.35 16.87 2.72
N VAL A 232 -2.93 16.16 3.69
CA VAL A 232 -2.20 15.30 4.61
C VAL A 232 -2.54 13.84 4.33
N VAL A 233 -1.54 12.98 4.11
CA VAL A 233 -1.71 11.53 4.08
C VAL A 233 -1.30 10.97 5.45
N GLU A 234 -2.29 10.77 6.32
CA GLU A 234 -2.15 10.36 7.72
C GLU A 234 -2.11 8.83 7.84
N THR A 235 -0.96 8.30 8.24
CA THR A 235 -0.67 6.86 8.24
C THR A 235 -0.68 6.18 9.61
N ASN A 236 -0.71 6.97 10.70
CA ASN A 236 -0.65 6.46 12.08
C ASN A 236 -1.95 6.62 12.86
N GLY A 237 -2.75 7.65 12.52
CA GLY A 237 -4.06 7.89 13.11
C GLY A 237 -3.98 8.46 14.54
N PRO A 238 -4.39 7.72 15.59
CA PRO A 238 -4.58 8.28 16.93
C PRO A 238 -3.38 9.00 17.53
N GLU A 239 -2.16 8.61 17.14
CA GLU A 239 -0.94 9.17 17.73
C GLU A 239 -0.46 10.46 17.05
N THR A 240 -0.93 10.73 15.84
CA THR A 240 -0.37 11.81 15.01
C THR A 240 -1.43 12.78 14.46
N ILE A 241 -2.71 12.40 14.53
CA ILE A 241 -3.80 13.17 13.90
C ILE A 241 -3.90 14.61 14.38
N GLU A 242 -3.67 14.87 15.66
CA GLU A 242 -3.67 16.24 16.23
C GLU A 242 -2.61 17.12 15.56
N GLN A 243 -1.41 16.61 15.38
CA GLN A 243 -0.33 17.34 14.71
C GLN A 243 -0.59 17.47 13.21
N SER A 244 -1.18 16.45 12.59
CA SER A 244 -1.60 16.50 11.18
C SER A 244 -2.64 17.60 10.93
N VAL A 245 -3.60 17.76 11.85
CA VAL A 245 -4.60 18.85 11.78
C VAL A 245 -3.94 20.21 11.98
N ARG A 246 -2.98 20.33 12.91
CA ARG A 246 -2.24 21.59 13.12
C ARG A 246 -1.39 21.99 11.91
N ALA A 247 -0.85 21.02 11.18
CA ALA A 247 -0.07 21.25 9.95
C ALA A 247 -0.94 21.71 8.77
N ALA A 248 -2.25 21.42 8.80
CA ALA A 248 -3.15 21.62 7.70
C ALA A 248 -3.45 23.11 7.42
N ALA A 249 -3.59 23.46 6.16
CA ALA A 249 -4.13 24.73 5.72
C ALA A 249 -5.64 24.82 5.98
N LEU A 250 -6.22 26.03 5.82
CA LEU A 250 -7.68 26.18 5.83
C LEU A 250 -8.29 25.38 4.67
N TYR A 251 -9.33 24.60 4.98
CA TYR A 251 -10.02 23.69 4.05
C TYR A 251 -9.16 22.58 3.46
N ALA A 252 -8.01 22.26 4.05
CA ALA A 252 -7.19 21.13 3.63
C ALA A 252 -7.94 19.80 3.72
N GLU A 253 -7.49 18.81 2.98
CA GLU A 253 -7.94 17.44 3.11
C GLU A 253 -6.97 16.61 3.95
N ILE A 254 -7.48 15.83 4.90
CA ILE A 254 -6.70 14.85 5.67
C ILE A 254 -7.19 13.46 5.29
N VAL A 255 -6.36 12.72 4.56
CA VAL A 255 -6.64 11.34 4.20
C VAL A 255 -6.16 10.43 5.31
N LEU A 256 -7.11 9.86 6.03
CA LEU A 256 -6.84 9.02 7.18
C LEU A 256 -6.77 7.55 6.79
N LEU A 257 -5.60 6.96 6.99
CA LEU A 257 -5.29 5.56 6.70
C LEU A 257 -5.07 4.79 8.01
N ILE A 258 -6.15 4.56 8.76
CA ILE A 258 -6.03 3.85 10.03
C ILE A 258 -5.68 2.39 9.77
N THR A 259 -4.58 1.99 10.35
CA THR A 259 -4.17 0.59 10.47
C THR A 259 -4.22 0.14 11.94
N GLY A 260 -5.02 0.84 12.77
CA GLY A 260 -5.12 0.57 14.20
C GLY A 260 -5.66 -0.82 14.48
N GLY A 261 -5.00 -1.55 15.40
CA GLY A 261 -5.49 -2.79 15.96
C GLY A 261 -6.63 -2.55 16.98
N PRO A 262 -7.27 -3.61 17.47
CA PRO A 262 -8.46 -3.55 18.33
C PRO A 262 -8.27 -2.87 19.69
N HIS A 263 -7.08 -2.46 20.06
CA HIS A 263 -6.74 -1.87 21.36
C HIS A 263 -6.52 -0.36 21.32
N ARG A 264 -6.72 0.32 20.18
CA ARG A 264 -6.59 1.78 20.10
C ARG A 264 -7.96 2.42 20.30
N SER A 265 -8.12 3.08 21.43
CA SER A 265 -9.24 3.98 21.71
C SER A 265 -9.23 5.13 20.72
N GLY A 266 -10.31 5.31 19.98
CA GLY A 266 -10.68 6.51 19.25
C GLY A 266 -9.62 7.38 18.57
N ILE A 267 -10.09 8.37 17.87
CA ILE A 267 -9.29 9.48 17.33
C ILE A 267 -9.74 10.71 18.10
N GLU A 268 -8.79 11.40 18.72
CA GLU A 268 -9.04 12.64 19.45
C GLU A 268 -8.35 13.80 18.71
N ILE A 269 -9.11 14.85 18.44
CA ILE A 269 -8.65 16.09 17.83
C ILE A 269 -9.18 17.20 18.72
N SER A 270 -8.30 18.08 19.19
CA SER A 270 -8.73 19.22 19.99
C SER A 270 -9.62 20.16 19.16
N ASN A 271 -10.61 20.75 19.80
CA ASN A 271 -11.50 21.71 19.13
C ASN A 271 -10.71 22.90 18.57
N ALA A 272 -9.64 23.30 19.24
CA ALA A 272 -8.79 24.41 18.78
C ALA A 272 -8.06 24.08 17.48
N ALA A 273 -7.48 22.88 17.36
CA ALA A 273 -6.81 22.44 16.14
C ALA A 273 -7.81 22.29 14.98
N TYR A 274 -8.93 21.64 15.23
CA TYR A 274 -9.92 21.36 14.18
C TYR A 274 -10.60 22.67 13.68
N ALA A 275 -11.01 23.54 14.59
CA ALA A 275 -11.59 24.83 14.22
C ALA A 275 -10.60 25.74 13.48
N GLY A 276 -9.31 25.62 13.78
CA GLY A 276 -8.25 26.41 13.12
C GLY A 276 -7.92 25.98 11.69
N SER A 277 -8.28 24.76 11.28
CA SER A 277 -8.00 24.24 9.93
C SER A 277 -9.23 24.18 9.03
N LEU A 278 -10.44 24.00 9.59
CA LEU A 278 -11.66 23.70 8.83
C LEU A 278 -11.47 22.50 7.87
N ALA A 279 -10.59 21.57 8.25
CA ALA A 279 -10.17 20.49 7.39
C ALA A 279 -11.27 19.43 7.18
N THR A 280 -11.29 18.83 6.01
CA THR A 280 -12.08 17.62 5.73
C THR A 280 -11.26 16.40 6.06
N ILE A 281 -11.80 15.46 6.85
CA ILE A 281 -11.16 14.17 7.11
C ILE A 281 -11.86 13.11 6.29
N ARG A 282 -11.10 12.51 5.35
CA ARG A 282 -11.58 11.43 4.48
C ARG A 282 -10.82 10.14 4.80
N ARG A 283 -11.54 9.03 4.87
CA ARG A 283 -10.92 7.72 5.02
C ARG A 283 -10.76 7.03 3.67
N VAL A 284 -9.56 6.48 3.43
CA VAL A 284 -9.27 5.66 2.24
C VAL A 284 -8.93 4.24 2.66
N PHE A 285 -9.42 3.28 1.90
CA PHE A 285 -9.09 1.86 2.05
C PHE A 285 -8.68 1.30 0.69
N VAL A 286 -7.39 1.37 0.40
CA VAL A 286 -6.78 0.99 -0.89
C VAL A 286 -7.43 1.71 -2.08
N GLY A 287 -7.97 0.98 -3.05
CA GLY A 287 -8.64 1.54 -4.23
C GLY A 287 -9.15 0.45 -5.17
N SER A 288 -9.93 0.88 -6.14
CA SER A 288 -10.50 0.03 -7.19
C SER A 288 -9.50 -0.30 -8.28
N ARG A 289 -9.87 -1.23 -9.17
CA ARG A 289 -9.12 -1.49 -10.41
C ARG A 289 -8.95 -0.20 -11.25
N ALA A 290 -9.98 0.64 -11.35
CA ALA A 290 -9.88 1.89 -12.08
C ALA A 290 -8.80 2.83 -11.53
N HIS A 291 -8.65 2.92 -10.20
CA HIS A 291 -7.55 3.64 -9.56
C HIS A 291 -6.19 3.01 -9.92
N PHE A 292 -6.09 1.68 -9.90
CA PHE A 292 -4.87 0.98 -10.25
C PHE A 292 -4.46 1.22 -11.71
N GLU A 293 -5.40 1.10 -12.65
CA GLU A 293 -5.15 1.36 -14.08
C GLU A 293 -4.74 2.82 -14.32
N SER A 294 -5.36 3.77 -13.61
CA SER A 294 -4.97 5.19 -13.64
C SER A 294 -3.55 5.41 -13.14
N MET A 295 -3.20 4.83 -11.99
CA MET A 295 -1.85 4.84 -11.44
C MET A 295 -0.83 4.26 -12.43
N ASN A 296 -1.14 3.13 -13.07
CA ASN A 296 -0.24 2.49 -14.03
C ASN A 296 0.00 3.35 -15.29
N ARG A 297 -1.00 4.13 -15.72
CA ARG A 297 -0.79 5.12 -16.81
C ARG A 297 0.20 6.19 -16.39
N ALA A 298 0.07 6.73 -15.18
CA ALA A 298 0.99 7.73 -14.65
C ALA A 298 2.42 7.16 -14.45
N LEU A 299 2.53 5.95 -13.91
CA LEU A 299 3.83 5.27 -13.77
C LEU A 299 4.56 5.10 -15.12
N ARG A 300 3.82 4.72 -16.19
CA ARG A 300 4.41 4.61 -17.53
C ARG A 300 4.86 5.96 -18.07
N LEU A 301 4.04 7.00 -17.91
CA LEU A 301 4.33 8.33 -18.40
C LEU A 301 5.61 8.91 -17.79
N HIS A 302 5.78 8.71 -16.48
CA HIS A 302 6.92 9.28 -15.73
C HIS A 302 8.09 8.33 -15.55
N GLY A 303 7.99 7.07 -15.99
CA GLY A 303 9.02 6.05 -15.75
C GLY A 303 9.29 5.79 -14.27
N ALA A 304 8.29 6.10 -13.40
CA ALA A 304 8.47 6.05 -11.96
C ALA A 304 8.50 4.61 -11.45
N ARG A 305 9.32 4.36 -10.40
CA ARG A 305 9.55 3.04 -9.81
C ARG A 305 9.30 3.04 -8.32
N PRO A 306 8.72 1.97 -7.75
CA PRO A 306 8.63 1.77 -6.30
C PRO A 306 10.01 1.72 -5.64
N VAL A 307 10.05 2.04 -4.34
CA VAL A 307 11.24 1.81 -3.52
C VAL A 307 11.15 0.41 -2.92
N VAL A 308 11.99 -0.48 -3.40
CA VAL A 308 12.20 -1.82 -2.84
C VAL A 308 13.39 -1.75 -1.89
N ASP A 309 13.17 -2.04 -0.61
CA ASP A 309 14.21 -2.01 0.40
C ASP A 309 15.04 -3.30 0.41
N ARG A 310 14.34 -4.44 0.44
CA ARG A 310 14.99 -5.75 0.47
C ARG A 310 14.19 -6.82 -0.25
N VAL A 311 14.90 -7.71 -0.93
CA VAL A 311 14.35 -8.89 -1.62
C VAL A 311 14.87 -10.15 -0.91
N PHE A 312 13.95 -11.05 -0.57
CA PHE A 312 14.22 -12.36 0.02
C PHE A 312 13.88 -13.45 -0.99
N GLY A 313 14.49 -14.62 -0.84
CA GLY A 313 14.12 -15.80 -1.61
C GLY A 313 12.82 -16.46 -1.09
N PHE A 314 12.24 -17.34 -1.89
CA PHE A 314 11.00 -18.05 -1.51
C PHE A 314 11.16 -18.92 -0.27
N ASP A 315 12.35 -19.44 -0.02
CA ASP A 315 12.64 -20.24 1.17
C ASP A 315 12.90 -19.36 2.42
N GLU A 316 13.06 -18.04 2.25
CA GLU A 316 13.34 -17.05 3.31
C GLU A 316 12.09 -16.26 3.76
N VAL A 317 10.89 -16.77 3.51
CA VAL A 317 9.62 -16.08 3.84
C VAL A 317 9.53 -15.66 5.30
N ARG A 318 9.92 -16.54 6.23
CA ARG A 318 9.88 -16.25 7.67
C ARG A 318 10.84 -15.11 8.05
N GLU A 319 12.01 -15.06 7.44
CA GLU A 319 13.00 -14.00 7.60
C GLU A 319 12.45 -12.67 7.05
N ALA A 320 11.78 -12.70 5.89
CA ALA A 320 11.13 -11.53 5.32
C ALA A 320 10.07 -10.95 6.28
N TYR A 321 9.23 -11.79 6.88
CA TYR A 321 8.24 -11.37 7.87
C TYR A 321 8.90 -10.80 9.15
N ARG A 322 9.96 -11.44 9.67
CA ARG A 322 10.70 -10.93 10.84
C ARG A 322 11.35 -9.59 10.53
N TYR A 323 11.99 -9.47 9.38
CA TYR A 323 12.59 -8.22 8.94
C TYR A 323 11.54 -7.10 8.78
N TYR A 324 10.41 -7.39 8.14
CA TYR A 324 9.34 -6.42 7.99
C TYR A 324 8.75 -5.99 9.34
N ALA A 325 8.58 -6.94 10.26
CA ALA A 325 8.08 -6.70 11.62
C ALA A 325 9.01 -5.84 12.48
N SER A 326 10.32 -5.79 12.20
CA SER A 326 11.29 -4.95 12.92
C SER A 326 11.11 -3.45 12.69
N GLY A 327 10.39 -3.04 11.65
CA GLY A 327 10.21 -1.62 11.28
C GLY A 327 11.47 -0.96 10.67
N ALA A 328 12.54 -1.71 10.43
CA ALA A 328 13.79 -1.20 9.86
C ALA A 328 13.65 -0.77 8.39
N ALA A 329 12.73 -1.38 7.65
CA ALA A 329 12.57 -1.19 6.22
C ALA A 329 12.34 0.28 5.83
N PHE A 330 12.94 0.68 4.71
CA PHE A 330 12.67 1.93 4.02
C PHE A 330 12.01 1.60 2.67
N GLY A 331 10.70 1.45 2.67
CA GLY A 331 9.95 1.03 1.48
C GLY A 331 9.41 -0.39 1.60
N LYS A 332 9.41 -1.13 0.49
CA LYS A 332 8.79 -2.46 0.38
C LYS A 332 9.78 -3.60 0.65
N VAL A 333 9.27 -4.60 1.34
CA VAL A 333 9.94 -5.91 1.51
C VAL A 333 9.29 -6.89 0.56
N VAL A 334 10.09 -7.54 -0.27
CA VAL A 334 9.66 -8.40 -1.37
C VAL A 334 10.19 -9.82 -1.17
N VAL A 335 9.41 -10.80 -1.58
CA VAL A 335 9.86 -12.19 -1.70
C VAL A 335 9.80 -12.58 -3.18
N ARG A 336 10.94 -13.01 -3.73
CA ARG A 336 11.04 -13.58 -5.08
C ARG A 336 10.60 -15.03 -5.02
N VAL A 337 9.61 -15.40 -5.84
CA VAL A 337 9.03 -16.74 -5.84
C VAL A 337 9.75 -17.68 -6.80
N ALA A 338 10.14 -17.21 -7.99
CA ALA A 338 10.86 -17.98 -9.02
C ALA A 338 11.59 -17.07 -10.02
#